data_528bf07508b6e268c629cf3f38ed9bfb
#
_entry.id   528bf07508b6e268c629cf3f38ed9bfb
#
_cell.length_a   1.000
_cell.length_b   1.000
_cell.length_c   1.000
_cell.angle_alpha   90.00
_cell.angle_beta   90.00
_cell.angle_gamma   90.00
#
_symmetry.space_group_name_H-M   'P 1'
#
loop_
_entity.id
_entity.type
_entity.pdbx_description
1 polymer ?
#
loop_
_entity_poly.entity_id
_entity_poly.type
_entity_poly.pdbx_seq_one_letter_code
_entity_poly.pdbx_strand_id
1 'polypeptide(L)'
;MAERDGVAVAPHNPSGPVSTAASIQVCAVLKNFRLLEFQWGEIDWRGLVITPAERFEHGMLGVPDRPGFGVELDDRVVRAHLMRQDRQA
;
A
#
# COMPACT_ATOMS: atom_id res chain seq x y z
N MET A 1 -19.22 -7.37 8.58
CA MET A 1 -19.46 -7.61 10.02
C MET A 1 -19.37 -6.35 10.85
N ALA A 2 -18.22 -5.66 10.84
CA ALA A 2 -18.06 -4.41 11.61
C ALA A 2 -19.07 -3.33 11.19
N GLU A 3 -19.34 -3.19 9.90
CA GLU A 3 -20.29 -2.21 9.39
C GLU A 3 -21.68 -2.41 9.98
N ARG A 4 -22.11 -3.68 10.06
CA ARG A 4 -23.44 -4.03 10.60
C ARG A 4 -23.60 -3.59 12.05
N ASP A 5 -22.52 -3.61 12.79
CA ASP A 5 -22.51 -3.27 14.22
C ASP A 5 -22.13 -1.81 14.48
N GLY A 6 -22.03 -1.01 13.42
CA GLY A 6 -21.69 0.42 13.54
C GLY A 6 -20.24 0.69 13.91
N VAL A 7 -19.35 -0.28 13.70
CA VAL A 7 -17.94 -0.16 14.04
C VAL A 7 -17.15 0.33 12.84
N ALA A 8 -16.37 1.39 13.02
CA ALA A 8 -15.47 1.91 11.97
C ALA A 8 -14.25 0.98 11.80
N VAL A 9 -13.70 0.98 10.59
CA VAL A 9 -12.54 0.15 10.24
C VAL A 9 -11.35 1.03 9.90
N ALA A 10 -10.21 0.72 10.51
CA ALA A 10 -8.92 1.35 10.23
C ALA A 10 -7.91 0.24 9.96
N PRO A 11 -7.77 -0.23 8.72
CA PRO A 11 -6.93 -1.40 8.43
C PRO A 11 -5.48 -1.22 8.83
N HIS A 12 -4.90 -2.29 9.36
CA HIS A 12 -3.49 -2.37 9.70
C HIS A 12 -2.68 -2.47 8.39
N ASN A 13 -1.78 -1.51 8.18
CA ASN A 13 -0.97 -1.49 6.95
C ASN A 13 0.40 -0.87 7.22
N PRO A 14 1.24 -1.47 8.05
CA PRO A 14 2.62 -1.05 8.23
C PRO A 14 3.52 -1.69 7.17
N SER A 15 3.11 -1.64 5.92
CA SER A 15 3.69 -2.47 4.86
C SER A 15 4.12 -1.64 3.65
N GLY A 16 4.75 -2.31 2.70
CA GLY A 16 5.26 -1.69 1.50
C GLY A 16 4.18 -1.27 0.50
N PRO A 17 4.61 -0.74 -0.66
CA PRO A 17 3.68 -0.12 -1.61
C PRO A 17 2.70 -1.08 -2.27
N VAL A 18 3.07 -2.35 -2.47
CA VAL A 18 2.14 -3.33 -3.06
C VAL A 18 1.00 -3.64 -2.11
N SER A 19 1.31 -3.89 -0.83
CA SER A 19 0.31 -4.12 0.20
C SER A 19 -0.60 -2.89 0.36
N THR A 20 -0.01 -1.70 0.32
CA THR A 20 -0.77 -0.46 0.40
C THR A 20 -1.70 -0.32 -0.80
N ALA A 21 -1.24 -0.62 -2.01
CA ALA A 21 -2.07 -0.57 -3.22
C ALA A 21 -3.28 -1.52 -3.11
N ALA A 22 -3.05 -2.73 -2.61
CA ALA A 22 -4.13 -3.69 -2.39
C ALA A 22 -5.12 -3.18 -1.33
N SER A 23 -4.62 -2.63 -0.23
CA SER A 23 -5.43 -2.11 0.86
C SER A 23 -6.29 -0.93 0.42
N ILE A 24 -5.75 -0.04 -0.42
CA ILE A 24 -6.48 1.10 -0.96
C ILE A 24 -7.73 0.64 -1.71
N GLN A 25 -7.61 -0.42 -2.52
CA GLN A 25 -8.74 -0.93 -3.28
C GLN A 25 -9.87 -1.43 -2.37
N VAL A 26 -9.52 -2.09 -1.28
CA VAL A 26 -10.49 -2.55 -0.28
C VAL A 26 -11.11 -1.36 0.45
N CYS A 27 -10.28 -0.41 0.90
CA CYS A 27 -10.75 0.75 1.64
C CYS A 27 -11.72 1.61 0.81
N ALA A 28 -11.51 1.69 -0.51
CA ALA A 28 -12.33 2.49 -1.40
C ALA A 28 -13.79 2.04 -1.45
N VAL A 29 -14.07 0.78 -1.11
CA VAL A 29 -15.44 0.23 -1.15
C VAL A 29 -16.04 0.01 0.23
N LEU A 30 -15.29 0.27 1.29
CA LEU A 30 -15.80 0.11 2.66
C LEU A 30 -16.61 1.34 3.08
N LYS A 31 -17.85 1.13 3.45
CA LYS A 31 -18.73 2.22 3.93
C LYS A 31 -18.33 2.71 5.31
N ASN A 32 -17.76 1.84 6.11
CA ASN A 32 -17.35 2.13 7.49
C ASN A 32 -15.85 2.41 7.62
N PHE A 33 -15.19 2.75 6.52
CA PHE A 33 -13.79 3.12 6.49
C PHE A 33 -13.55 4.39 7.30
N ARG A 34 -12.53 4.39 8.16
CA ARG A 34 -12.13 5.57 8.92
C ARG A 34 -10.81 6.14 8.39
N LEU A 35 -9.78 5.31 8.38
CA LEU A 35 -8.46 5.69 7.86
C LEU A 35 -7.65 4.42 7.59
N LEU A 36 -6.61 4.58 6.78
CA LEU A 36 -5.67 3.51 6.48
C LEU A 36 -4.31 3.85 7.09
N GLU A 37 -3.74 2.91 7.81
CA GLU A 37 -2.38 3.06 8.33
C GLU A 37 -1.40 3.15 7.16
N PHE A 38 -0.43 4.07 7.26
CA PHE A 38 0.54 4.30 6.20
C PHE A 38 1.93 4.53 6.76
N GLN A 39 2.91 3.80 6.24
CA GLN A 39 4.30 3.84 6.68
C GLN A 39 5.02 4.97 5.94
N TRP A 40 5.07 6.15 6.56
CA TRP A 40 5.60 7.35 5.94
C TRP A 40 7.09 7.51 6.21
N GLY A 41 7.87 7.71 5.13
CA GLY A 41 9.23 8.24 5.26
C GLY A 41 10.28 7.29 5.81
N GLU A 42 9.99 6.01 5.95
CA GLU A 42 10.94 5.05 6.52
C GLU A 42 12.03 4.62 5.54
N ILE A 43 11.69 4.52 4.26
CA ILE A 43 12.61 3.99 3.24
C ILE A 43 12.60 4.93 2.05
N ASP A 44 13.80 5.39 1.66
CA ASP A 44 13.96 6.36 0.58
C ASP A 44 13.45 5.86 -0.77
N TRP A 45 13.64 4.59 -1.04
CA TRP A 45 13.32 4.00 -2.34
C TRP A 45 11.89 3.45 -2.44
N ARG A 46 11.06 3.65 -1.41
CA ARG A 46 9.67 3.17 -1.43
C ARG A 46 8.92 3.64 -2.68
N GLY A 47 9.07 4.90 -3.05
CA GLY A 47 8.37 5.48 -4.20
C GLY A 47 8.84 4.97 -5.56
N LEU A 48 9.93 4.20 -5.60
CA LEU A 48 10.47 3.64 -6.83
C LEU A 48 10.02 2.20 -7.09
N VAL A 49 9.42 1.54 -6.11
CA VAL A 49 9.08 0.11 -6.19
C VAL A 49 7.93 -0.15 -7.14
N ILE A 50 6.98 0.74 -7.20
CA ILE A 50 5.79 0.60 -8.04
C ILE A 50 5.63 1.77 -9.01
N THR A 51 4.94 1.51 -10.12
CA THR A 51 4.58 2.52 -11.11
C THR A 51 3.08 2.43 -11.40
N PRO A 52 2.33 3.50 -11.28
CA PRO A 52 2.72 4.81 -10.75
C PRO A 52 2.97 4.77 -9.24
N ALA A 53 3.80 5.69 -8.77
CA ALA A 53 4.06 5.82 -7.34
C ALA A 53 2.80 6.26 -6.59
N GLU A 54 2.80 6.02 -5.29
CA GLU A 54 1.70 6.45 -4.43
C GLU A 54 1.56 7.98 -4.48
N ARG A 55 0.33 8.45 -4.67
CA ARG A 55 0.03 9.88 -4.65
C ARG A 55 -0.49 10.27 -3.28
N PHE A 56 0.39 10.83 -2.49
CA PHE A 56 0.08 11.25 -1.13
C PHE A 56 0.00 12.78 -1.08
N GLU A 57 -1.21 13.30 -0.91
CA GLU A 57 -1.48 14.74 -0.85
C GLU A 57 -2.47 15.06 0.26
N HIS A 58 -2.15 16.05 1.08
CA HIS A 58 -3.06 16.55 2.11
C HIS A 58 -3.59 15.45 3.03
N GLY A 59 -2.75 14.50 3.38
CA GLY A 59 -3.13 13.38 4.24
C GLY A 59 -3.99 12.32 3.56
N MET A 60 -4.04 12.33 2.24
CA MET A 60 -4.83 11.36 1.47
C MET A 60 -4.00 10.68 0.40
N LEU A 61 -4.34 9.42 0.13
CA LEU A 61 -3.77 8.65 -0.97
C LEU A 61 -4.79 8.54 -2.10
N GLY A 62 -4.33 8.74 -3.34
CA GLY A 62 -5.18 8.54 -4.50
C GLY A 62 -5.53 7.08 -4.72
N VAL A 63 -6.74 6.80 -5.23
CA VAL A 63 -7.17 5.46 -5.61
C VAL A 63 -6.91 5.28 -7.10
N PRO A 64 -6.01 4.34 -7.49
CA PRO A 64 -5.78 4.07 -8.92
C PRO A 64 -7.01 3.45 -9.57
N ASP A 65 -7.27 3.81 -10.82
CA ASP A 65 -8.39 3.26 -11.59
C ASP A 65 -7.94 2.29 -12.69
N ARG A 66 -6.68 1.84 -12.64
CA ARG A 66 -6.13 0.88 -13.59
C ARG A 66 -6.50 -0.55 -13.19
N PRO A 67 -6.39 -1.52 -14.13
CA PRO A 67 -6.66 -2.93 -13.80
C PRO A 67 -5.83 -3.47 -12.64
N GLY A 68 -6.36 -4.44 -11.94
CA GLY A 68 -5.73 -5.04 -10.77
C GLY A 68 -5.65 -4.04 -9.63
N PHE A 69 -4.50 -3.99 -8.95
CA PHE A 69 -4.28 -2.99 -7.91
C PHE A 69 -3.90 -1.61 -8.48
N GLY A 70 -3.82 -1.51 -9.80
CA GLY A 70 -3.54 -0.25 -10.48
C GLY A 70 -2.07 0.12 -10.52
N VAL A 71 -1.18 -0.77 -10.13
CA VAL A 71 0.26 -0.51 -10.10
C VAL A 71 1.03 -1.70 -10.65
N GLU A 72 2.27 -1.45 -11.09
CA GLU A 72 3.19 -2.47 -11.54
C GLU A 72 4.50 -2.35 -10.75
N LEU A 73 5.12 -3.50 -10.47
CA LEU A 73 6.42 -3.53 -9.81
C LEU A 73 7.52 -3.08 -10.78
N ASP A 74 8.47 -2.32 -10.27
CA ASP A 74 9.71 -2.05 -10.98
C ASP A 74 10.72 -3.14 -10.61
N ASP A 75 10.94 -4.08 -11.53
CA ASP A 75 11.78 -5.24 -11.29
C ASP A 75 13.22 -4.87 -10.95
N ARG A 76 13.75 -3.79 -11.51
CA ARG A 76 15.11 -3.37 -11.22
C ARG A 76 15.25 -2.93 -9.76
N VAL A 77 14.28 -2.18 -9.27
CA VAL A 77 14.29 -1.72 -7.89
C VAL A 77 14.12 -2.91 -6.95
N VAL A 78 13.21 -3.82 -7.26
CA VAL A 78 12.97 -5.02 -6.46
C VAL A 78 14.24 -5.84 -6.36
N ARG A 79 14.92 -6.10 -7.48
CA ARG A 79 16.15 -6.89 -7.51
C ARG A 79 17.30 -6.24 -6.73
N ALA A 80 17.37 -4.90 -6.77
CA ALA A 80 18.39 -4.17 -6.04
C ALA A 80 18.23 -4.25 -4.52
N HIS A 81 17.02 -4.60 -4.05
CA HIS A 81 16.69 -4.59 -2.63
C HIS A 81 16.21 -5.94 -2.10
N LEU A 82 16.53 -7.03 -2.80
CA LEU A 82 16.18 -8.37 -2.35
C LEU A 82 16.90 -8.71 -1.04
N MET A 83 16.22 -9.49 -0.23
CA MET A 83 16.85 -10.06 0.96
C MET A 83 17.97 -11.01 0.54
N ARG A 84 19.06 -10.97 1.26
CA ARG A 84 20.23 -11.79 0.93
C ARG A 84 20.00 -13.23 1.34
N GLN A 85 20.06 -14.12 0.35
CA GLN A 85 19.86 -15.55 0.56
C GLN A 85 21.06 -16.22 1.25
N ASP A 86 22.26 -15.68 1.06
CA ASP A 86 23.48 -16.21 1.63
C ASP A 86 23.49 -16.24 3.16
N ARG A 87 22.64 -15.45 3.79
CA ARG A 87 22.53 -15.39 5.23
C ARG A 87 21.73 -16.54 5.83
N GLN A 88 21.08 -17.32 4.99
CA GLN A 88 20.17 -18.37 5.41
C GLN A 88 20.83 -19.75 5.38
N ALA A 89 22.05 -19.82 4.93
CA ALA A 89 22.79 -21.07 4.84
C ALA A 89 23.14 -21.63 6.22
#